data_1879d06b9b094ba7e2a13c69b98e7632
#
_entry.id   1879d06b9b094ba7e2a13c69b98e7632
#
_cell.length_a   1.000
_cell.length_b   1.000
_cell.length_c   1.000
_cell.angle_alpha   90.00
_cell.angle_beta   90.00
_cell.angle_gamma   90.00
#
_symmetry.space_group_name_H-M   'P 1'
#
loop_
_entity.id
_entity.type
_entity.pdbx_description
1 polymer ?
#
loop_
_entity_poly.entity_id
_entity_poly.type
_entity_poly.pdbx_seq_one_letter_code
_entity_poly.pdbx_strand_id
1 'polypeptide(L)'
;MITFIELYYSLEEIKKVVLKQRRKMAIRMKKLAKTASFKKKVERSKLRVASPEKIRVKAAKLAKKKVVDKFYPNYNSMPIQQRVKVDQIIAQKYGGMINKIAMKSVKVVKKNELLKVKQARLSKQDA
;
A
#
# COMPACT_ATOMS: atom_id res chain seq x y z
N MET A 1 -10.81 -3.06 32.73
CA MET A 1 -10.35 -3.84 31.56
C MET A 1 -11.51 -4.07 30.61
N ILE A 2 -11.33 -3.73 29.34
CA ILE A 2 -12.35 -3.95 28.32
C ILE A 2 -12.36 -5.45 27.98
N THR A 3 -13.55 -6.07 28.02
CA THR A 3 -13.68 -7.47 27.63
C THR A 3 -13.51 -7.62 26.09
N PHE A 4 -13.15 -8.82 25.63
CA PHE A 4 -13.00 -9.09 24.21
C PHE A 4 -14.30 -8.83 23.42
N ILE A 5 -15.45 -9.11 24.01
CA ILE A 5 -16.78 -8.87 23.43
C ILE A 5 -17.05 -7.38 23.28
N GLU A 6 -16.75 -6.59 24.29
CA GLU A 6 -16.89 -5.12 24.24
C GLU A 6 -15.99 -4.51 23.17
N LEU A 7 -14.76 -4.98 23.07
CA LEU A 7 -13.83 -4.56 22.01
C LEU A 7 -14.39 -4.89 20.62
N TYR A 8 -14.95 -6.07 20.43
CA TYR A 8 -15.55 -6.50 19.17
C TYR A 8 -16.70 -5.58 18.76
N TYR A 9 -17.64 -5.29 19.65
CA TYR A 9 -18.76 -4.38 19.37
C TYR A 9 -18.29 -2.96 19.09
N SER A 10 -17.32 -2.45 19.82
CA SER A 10 -16.76 -1.11 19.56
C SER A 10 -16.09 -1.03 18.19
N LEU A 11 -15.40 -2.07 17.75
CA LEU A 11 -14.81 -2.15 16.41
C LEU A 11 -15.88 -2.19 15.31
N GLU A 12 -17.01 -2.87 15.53
CA GLU A 12 -18.13 -2.86 14.58
C GLU A 12 -18.77 -1.49 14.44
N GLU A 13 -18.97 -0.76 15.54
CA GLU A 13 -19.46 0.60 15.53
C GLU A 13 -18.50 1.54 14.78
N ILE A 14 -17.20 1.41 15.02
CA ILE A 14 -16.15 2.15 14.29
C ILE A 14 -16.22 1.85 12.80
N LYS A 15 -16.43 0.60 12.41
CA LYS A 15 -16.58 0.22 10.99
C LYS A 15 -17.78 0.92 10.33
N LYS A 16 -18.92 1.00 11.01
CA LYS A 16 -20.11 1.68 10.50
C LYS A 16 -19.88 3.17 10.30
N VAL A 17 -19.29 3.83 11.29
CA VAL A 17 -18.92 5.25 11.21
C VAL A 17 -17.88 5.48 10.09
N VAL A 18 -16.90 4.61 9.99
CA VAL A 18 -15.87 4.67 8.95
C VAL A 18 -16.45 4.56 7.55
N LEU A 19 -17.50 3.74 7.32
CA LEU A 19 -18.16 3.63 6.03
C LEU A 19 -18.83 4.94 5.59
N LYS A 20 -19.58 5.59 6.48
CA LYS A 20 -20.19 6.91 6.20
C LYS A 20 -19.13 7.96 5.90
N GLN A 21 -18.07 8.01 6.72
CA GLN A 21 -16.95 8.93 6.52
C GLN A 21 -16.22 8.66 5.20
N ARG A 22 -15.98 7.40 4.86
CA ARG A 22 -15.36 7.02 3.59
C ARG A 22 -16.16 7.49 2.38
N ARG A 23 -17.49 7.37 2.41
CA ARG A 23 -18.36 7.86 1.34
C ARG A 23 -18.27 9.37 1.19
N LYS A 24 -18.33 10.11 2.31
CA LYS A 24 -18.18 11.58 2.30
C LYS A 24 -16.82 11.99 1.79
N MET A 25 -15.75 11.33 2.25
CA MET A 25 -14.38 11.58 1.78
C MET A 25 -14.22 11.26 0.29
N ALA A 26 -14.81 10.18 -0.19
CA ALA A 26 -14.77 9.82 -1.61
C ALA A 26 -15.40 10.91 -2.48
N ILE A 27 -16.53 11.45 -2.07
CA ILE A 27 -17.21 12.55 -2.79
C ILE A 27 -16.33 13.81 -2.77
N ARG A 28 -15.75 14.17 -1.61
CA ARG A 28 -14.83 15.31 -1.47
C ARG A 28 -13.60 15.14 -2.33
N MET A 29 -13.01 13.95 -2.34
CA MET A 29 -11.82 13.65 -3.15
C MET A 29 -12.10 13.72 -4.64
N LYS A 30 -13.27 13.27 -5.11
CA LYS A 30 -13.68 13.45 -6.50
C LYS A 30 -13.77 14.91 -6.90
N LYS A 31 -14.34 15.75 -6.05
CA LYS A 31 -14.41 17.20 -6.28
C LYS A 31 -13.03 17.84 -6.28
N LEU A 32 -12.19 17.50 -5.28
CA LEU A 32 -10.82 18.02 -5.19
C LEU A 32 -9.94 17.59 -6.36
N ALA A 33 -10.08 16.35 -6.83
CA ALA A 33 -9.31 15.84 -7.96
C ALA A 33 -9.53 16.63 -9.26
N LYS A 34 -10.66 17.30 -9.39
CA LYS A 34 -10.98 18.15 -10.54
C LYS A 34 -10.37 19.55 -10.44
N THR A 35 -9.90 19.95 -9.26
CA THR A 35 -9.34 21.30 -9.06
C THR A 35 -7.92 21.39 -9.63
N ALA A 36 -7.57 22.55 -10.16
CA ALA A 36 -6.24 22.83 -10.70
C ALA A 36 -5.14 22.73 -9.63
N SER A 37 -5.42 23.16 -8.40
CA SER A 37 -4.47 23.10 -7.28
C SER A 37 -4.10 21.66 -6.92
N PHE A 38 -5.07 20.75 -6.91
CA PHE A 38 -4.79 19.33 -6.65
C PHE A 38 -3.96 18.71 -7.77
N LYS A 39 -4.30 18.99 -9.03
CA LYS A 39 -3.53 18.51 -10.18
C LYS A 39 -2.06 18.97 -10.12
N LYS A 40 -1.82 20.23 -9.77
CA LYS A 40 -0.46 20.76 -9.56
C LYS A 40 0.28 20.04 -8.44
N LYS A 41 -0.39 19.74 -7.33
CA LYS A 41 0.22 18.98 -6.21
C LYS A 41 0.60 17.56 -6.64
N VAL A 42 -0.26 16.89 -7.39
CA VAL A 42 0.02 15.54 -7.92
C VAL A 42 1.22 15.57 -8.88
N GLU A 43 1.27 16.54 -9.79
CA GLU A 43 2.42 16.71 -10.69
C GLU A 43 3.73 16.95 -9.93
N ARG A 44 3.72 17.83 -8.93
CA ARG A 44 4.88 18.08 -8.07
C ARG A 44 5.33 16.81 -7.33
N SER A 45 4.38 16.01 -6.83
CA SER A 45 4.72 14.77 -6.12
C SER A 45 5.37 13.74 -7.03
N LYS A 46 4.98 13.68 -8.31
CA LYS A 46 5.60 12.79 -9.31
C LYS A 46 7.06 13.17 -9.62
N LEU A 47 7.43 14.43 -9.43
CA LEU A 47 8.79 14.91 -9.66
C LEU A 47 9.73 14.66 -8.47
N ARG A 48 9.21 14.25 -7.33
CA ARG A 48 10.00 13.98 -6.12
C ARG A 48 10.35 12.51 -6.02
N VAL A 49 11.59 12.24 -5.63
CA VAL A 49 12.03 10.89 -5.30
C VAL A 49 11.38 10.47 -3.98
N ALA A 50 10.91 9.21 -3.90
CA ALA A 50 10.33 8.67 -2.69
C ALA A 50 11.35 8.67 -1.54
N SER A 51 10.89 8.92 -0.30
CA SER A 51 11.73 8.85 0.88
C SER A 51 12.25 7.43 1.11
N PRO A 52 13.40 7.25 1.81
CA PRO A 52 13.93 5.91 2.11
C PRO A 52 12.93 5.01 2.84
N GLU A 53 12.11 5.58 3.72
CA GLU A 53 11.05 4.83 4.43
C GLU A 53 10.00 4.28 3.47
N LYS A 54 9.52 5.10 2.53
CA LYS A 54 8.56 4.66 1.51
C LYS A 54 9.14 3.58 0.61
N ILE A 55 10.41 3.68 0.25
CA ILE A 55 11.12 2.66 -0.53
C ILE A 55 11.17 1.34 0.23
N ARG A 56 11.47 1.37 1.52
CA ARG A 56 11.46 0.17 2.38
C ARG A 56 10.09 -0.47 2.46
N VAL A 57 9.04 0.32 2.62
CA VAL A 57 7.65 -0.18 2.65
C VAL A 57 7.28 -0.83 1.32
N LYS A 58 7.62 -0.22 0.20
CA LYS A 58 7.38 -0.79 -1.14
C LYS A 58 8.17 -2.09 -1.35
N ALA A 59 9.42 -2.14 -0.90
CA ALA A 59 10.25 -3.33 -0.97
C ALA A 59 9.68 -4.48 -0.12
N ALA A 60 9.18 -4.18 1.08
CA ALA A 60 8.52 -5.15 1.95
C ALA A 60 7.23 -5.71 1.32
N LYS A 61 6.41 -4.86 0.71
CA LYS A 61 5.21 -5.29 -0.02
C LYS A 61 5.54 -6.18 -1.21
N LEU A 62 6.56 -5.83 -1.96
CA LEU A 62 7.03 -6.62 -3.10
C LEU A 62 7.55 -7.99 -2.66
N ALA A 63 8.32 -8.04 -1.58
CA ALA A 63 8.83 -9.27 -0.99
C ALA A 63 7.69 -10.18 -0.51
N LYS A 64 6.71 -9.62 0.19
CA LYS A 64 5.52 -10.35 0.63
C LYS A 64 4.75 -10.92 -0.56
N LYS A 65 4.56 -10.13 -1.62
CA LYS A 65 3.88 -10.56 -2.83
C LYS A 65 4.62 -11.73 -3.51
N LYS A 66 5.95 -11.66 -3.61
CA LYS A 66 6.75 -12.76 -4.17
C LYS A 66 6.59 -14.06 -3.39
N VAL A 67 6.59 -13.98 -2.06
CA VAL A 67 6.40 -15.16 -1.20
C VAL A 67 4.98 -15.71 -1.34
N VAL A 68 3.97 -14.86 -1.37
CA VAL A 68 2.57 -15.25 -1.58
C VAL A 68 2.39 -15.94 -2.93
N ASP A 69 2.92 -15.37 -4.00
CA ASP A 69 2.82 -15.93 -5.35
C ASP A 69 3.51 -17.28 -5.46
N LYS A 70 4.62 -17.48 -4.73
CA LYS A 70 5.37 -18.74 -4.73
C LYS A 70 4.66 -19.87 -3.99
N PHE A 71 4.12 -19.59 -2.79
CA PHE A 71 3.54 -20.61 -1.91
C PHE A 71 2.01 -20.69 -1.99
N TYR A 72 1.35 -19.60 -2.35
CA TYR A 72 -0.10 -19.50 -2.42
C TYR A 72 -0.54 -18.82 -3.72
N PRO A 73 -0.40 -19.49 -4.88
CA PRO A 73 -0.73 -18.88 -6.18
C PRO A 73 -2.20 -18.47 -6.32
N ASN A 74 -3.10 -19.09 -5.54
CA ASN A 74 -4.54 -18.81 -5.56
C ASN A 74 -4.97 -17.76 -4.53
N TYR A 75 -4.04 -17.02 -3.95
CA TYR A 75 -4.32 -16.04 -2.89
C TYR A 75 -5.41 -15.02 -3.30
N ASN A 76 -5.34 -14.50 -4.52
CA ASN A 76 -6.28 -13.49 -5.01
C ASN A 76 -7.72 -14.02 -5.17
N SER A 77 -7.89 -15.33 -5.41
CA SER A 77 -9.19 -15.98 -5.55
C SER A 77 -9.75 -16.49 -4.22
N MET A 78 -8.98 -16.44 -3.13
CA MET A 78 -9.40 -16.89 -1.82
C MET A 78 -10.38 -15.92 -1.16
N PRO A 79 -11.36 -16.40 -0.35
CA PRO A 79 -12.17 -15.54 0.50
C PRO A 79 -11.31 -14.76 1.51
N ILE A 80 -11.82 -13.62 1.98
CA ILE A 80 -11.10 -12.74 2.91
C ILE A 80 -10.66 -13.47 4.18
N GLN A 81 -11.49 -14.36 4.71
CA GLN A 81 -11.16 -15.14 5.91
C GLN A 81 -9.94 -16.03 5.72
N GLN A 82 -9.85 -16.70 4.56
CA GLN A 82 -8.69 -17.52 4.21
C GLN A 82 -7.44 -16.68 3.97
N ARG A 83 -7.58 -15.52 3.35
CA ARG A 83 -6.45 -14.59 3.15
C ARG A 83 -5.85 -14.13 4.47
N VAL A 84 -6.68 -13.85 5.47
CA VAL A 84 -6.20 -13.45 6.81
C VAL A 84 -5.39 -14.58 7.45
N LYS A 85 -5.86 -15.83 7.35
CA LYS A 85 -5.13 -17.00 7.86
C LYS A 85 -3.80 -17.19 7.12
N VAL A 86 -3.79 -17.05 5.81
CA VAL A 86 -2.57 -17.14 4.99
C VAL A 86 -1.58 -16.04 5.38
N ASP A 87 -2.05 -14.80 5.57
CA ASP A 87 -1.20 -13.70 6.01
C ASP A 87 -0.55 -13.96 7.36
N GLN A 88 -1.27 -14.54 8.31
CA GLN A 88 -0.75 -14.94 9.62
C GLN A 88 0.33 -16.03 9.50
N ILE A 89 0.08 -17.05 8.68
CA ILE A 89 1.02 -18.15 8.43
C ILE A 89 2.30 -17.60 7.78
N ILE A 90 2.17 -16.72 6.81
CA ILE A 90 3.30 -16.10 6.12
C ILE A 90 4.13 -15.26 7.10
N ALA A 91 3.48 -14.47 7.94
CA ALA A 91 4.17 -13.65 8.94
C ALA A 91 4.98 -14.51 9.94
N GLN A 92 4.42 -15.65 10.35
CA GLN A 92 5.08 -16.54 11.32
C GLN A 92 6.18 -17.39 10.68
N LYS A 93 5.91 -18.04 9.55
CA LYS A 93 6.86 -18.99 8.94
C LYS A 93 7.89 -18.33 8.02
N TYR A 94 7.48 -17.32 7.27
CA TYR A 94 8.29 -16.73 6.20
C TYR A 94 8.74 -15.30 6.47
N GLY A 95 8.56 -14.80 7.70
CA GLY A 95 8.97 -13.45 8.07
C GLY A 95 10.45 -13.15 7.81
N GLY A 96 11.33 -14.10 8.16
CA GLY A 96 12.77 -13.96 7.89
C GLY A 96 13.11 -13.95 6.41
N MET A 97 12.46 -14.79 5.61
CA MET A 97 12.62 -14.82 4.15
C MET A 97 12.14 -13.52 3.50
N ILE A 98 11.00 -13.00 3.95
CA ILE A 98 10.46 -11.72 3.48
C ILE A 98 11.45 -10.59 3.75
N ASN A 99 12.06 -10.54 4.94
CA ASN A 99 13.05 -9.53 5.29
C ASN A 99 14.29 -9.59 4.38
N LYS A 100 14.79 -10.80 4.10
CA LYS A 100 15.93 -10.98 3.19
C LYS A 100 15.60 -10.52 1.77
N ILE A 101 14.45 -10.91 1.25
CA ILE A 101 14.00 -10.49 -0.09
C ILE A 101 13.76 -8.98 -0.13
N ALA A 102 13.18 -8.41 0.92
CA ALA A 102 12.96 -6.97 1.03
C ALA A 102 14.27 -6.18 0.99
N MET A 103 15.31 -6.63 1.71
CA MET A 103 16.63 -5.99 1.68
C MET A 103 17.24 -5.99 0.28
N LYS A 104 17.14 -7.10 -0.45
CA LYS A 104 17.58 -7.19 -1.85
C LYS A 104 16.73 -6.32 -2.78
N SER A 105 15.43 -6.26 -2.54
CA SER A 105 14.47 -5.52 -3.36
C SER A 105 14.57 -4.00 -3.19
N VAL A 106 15.13 -3.50 -2.09
CA VAL A 106 15.33 -2.07 -1.86
C VAL A 106 16.12 -1.41 -2.99
N LYS A 107 17.19 -2.06 -3.45
CA LYS A 107 18.00 -1.54 -4.57
C LYS A 107 17.20 -1.44 -5.87
N VAL A 108 16.39 -2.45 -6.17
CA VAL A 108 15.55 -2.49 -7.37
C VAL A 108 14.45 -1.43 -7.29
N VAL A 109 13.77 -1.32 -6.15
CA VAL A 109 12.73 -0.31 -5.93
C VAL A 109 13.29 1.10 -6.05
N LYS A 110 14.47 1.34 -5.48
CA LYS A 110 15.17 2.63 -5.59
C LYS A 110 15.47 3.01 -7.04
N LYS A 111 15.99 2.06 -7.83
CA LYS A 111 16.21 2.26 -9.27
C LYS A 111 14.91 2.60 -9.99
N ASN A 112 13.84 1.85 -9.75
CA ASN A 112 12.55 2.06 -10.38
C ASN A 112 11.95 3.41 -10.04
N GLU A 113 12.06 3.85 -8.80
CA GLU A 113 11.60 5.18 -8.37
C GLU A 113 12.40 6.30 -9.05
N LEU A 114 13.71 6.16 -9.15
CA LEU A 114 14.57 7.12 -9.86
C LEU A 114 14.20 7.19 -11.35
N LEU A 115 13.96 6.04 -11.98
CA LEU A 115 13.53 6.00 -13.39
C LEU A 115 12.18 6.68 -13.59
N LYS A 116 11.22 6.44 -12.72
CA LYS A 116 9.90 7.10 -12.76
C LYS A 116 10.03 8.61 -12.67
N VAL A 117 10.86 9.10 -11.75
CA VAL A 117 11.11 10.55 -11.58
C VAL A 117 11.78 11.13 -12.82
N LYS A 118 12.77 10.45 -13.40
CA LYS A 118 13.41 10.87 -14.66
C LYS A 118 12.41 10.95 -15.81
N GLN A 119 11.56 9.93 -15.97
CA GLN A 119 10.53 9.91 -17.01
C GLN A 119 9.52 11.05 -16.81
N ALA A 120 9.09 11.31 -15.57
CA ALA A 120 8.17 12.39 -15.25
C ALA A 120 8.79 13.77 -15.57
N ARG A 121 10.09 13.97 -15.28
CA ARG A 121 10.81 15.20 -15.61
C ARG A 121 10.96 15.39 -17.11
N LEU A 122 11.28 14.31 -17.84
CA LEU A 122 11.40 14.37 -19.30
C LEU A 122 10.06 14.67 -19.96
N SER A 123 8.97 14.05 -19.54
CA SER A 123 7.64 14.32 -20.09
C SER A 123 7.18 15.74 -19.82
N LYS A 124 7.61 16.34 -18.71
CA LYS A 124 7.34 17.77 -18.43
C LYS A 124 8.14 18.71 -19.33
N GLN A 125 9.37 18.36 -19.71
CA GLN A 125 10.17 19.15 -20.63
C GLN A 125 9.63 19.10 -22.05
N ASP A 126 9.07 17.97 -22.48
CA ASP A 126 8.51 17.76 -23.81
C ASP A 126 7.12 18.42 -24.00
N ALA A 127 6.47 18.78 -22.91
CA ALA A 127 5.23 19.52 -22.93
C ALA A 127 5.53 21.04 -22.93
#